data_01d8e3f159678ecd636ad733b281f91d
#
_entry.id   01d8e3f159678ecd636ad733b281f91d
#
_cell.length_a   1.000
_cell.length_b   1.000
_cell.length_c   1.000
_cell.angle_alpha   90.00
_cell.angle_beta   90.00
_cell.angle_gamma   90.00
#
_symmetry.space_group_name_H-M   'P 1'
#
loop_
_entity.id
_entity.type
_entity.pdbx_description
1 polymer ?
#
loop_
_entity_poly.entity_id
_entity_poly.type
_entity_poly.pdbx_seq_one_letter_code
_entity_poly.pdbx_strand_id
1 'polypeptide(L)'
;MFVDKSGIAWITGEDGTFGYRTSGDPLKPELLFRSDENVTNTGNSGPGVPGDANDQPLDFLHHNSIRTSLTARRKGKAKIARSGPGQGGTGDVMAITEEDYLRPGCDGQGSLQTWQITKGRNSDGTRKLELLDLWTTELNELMSLRGRSPATVNCSAHWFDVDRGLVAQGWYDQGVRFLDISDPRKIRQVGYYATAGSFWAAYFAPSDPKREVVYGIDTAGGIDVLRIDRSRKSMRTVQAPTKGLAKAPAERYEPSQKYGMVCSLPGQQLLRRSGIKN
;
A
#
# COMPACT_ATOMS: atom_id res chain seq x y z
N MET A 1 -9.05 1.22 8.88
CA MET A 1 -9.51 0.09 9.75
C MET A 1 -10.34 -0.88 8.92
N PHE A 2 -10.16 -2.15 9.14
CA PHE A 2 -10.85 -3.23 8.43
C PHE A 2 -11.15 -4.37 9.41
N VAL A 3 -12.35 -4.96 9.37
CA VAL A 3 -12.71 -6.13 10.21
C VAL A 3 -12.73 -7.36 9.33
N ASP A 4 -11.91 -8.35 9.67
CA ASP A 4 -11.84 -9.60 8.91
C ASP A 4 -12.99 -10.57 9.27
N LYS A 5 -13.11 -11.67 8.50
CA LYS A 5 -14.17 -12.66 8.70
C LYS A 5 -14.06 -13.45 10.00
N SER A 6 -12.94 -13.35 10.71
CA SER A 6 -12.77 -13.94 12.05
C SER A 6 -13.08 -12.97 13.18
N GLY A 7 -13.55 -11.75 12.86
CA GLY A 7 -13.91 -10.74 13.84
C GLY A 7 -12.69 -10.02 14.44
N ILE A 8 -11.60 -9.92 13.70
CA ILE A 8 -10.45 -9.11 14.10
C ILE A 8 -10.51 -7.78 13.37
N ALA A 9 -10.51 -6.68 14.12
CA ALA A 9 -10.33 -5.33 13.59
C ALA A 9 -8.85 -5.05 13.39
N TRP A 10 -8.45 -4.81 12.15
CA TRP A 10 -7.10 -4.45 11.77
C TRP A 10 -6.98 -2.94 11.64
N ILE A 11 -6.05 -2.36 12.39
CA ILE A 11 -5.77 -0.93 12.45
C ILE A 11 -4.32 -0.72 12.04
N THR A 12 -4.08 0.30 11.25
CA THR A 12 -2.76 0.69 10.75
C THR A 12 -2.42 2.10 11.21
N GLY A 13 -1.15 2.38 11.40
CA GLY A 13 -0.63 3.68 11.83
C GLY A 13 0.89 3.71 11.79
N GLU A 14 1.49 4.77 12.35
CA GLU A 14 2.94 4.99 12.39
C GLU A 14 3.70 3.84 13.07
N ASP A 15 3.12 3.27 14.14
CA ASP A 15 3.74 2.16 14.88
C ASP A 15 3.48 0.78 14.24
N GLY A 16 2.92 0.73 13.05
CA GLY A 16 2.67 -0.51 12.31
C GLY A 16 1.20 -0.92 12.23
N THR A 17 0.96 -2.22 12.23
CA THR A 17 -0.37 -2.82 12.07
C THR A 17 -0.77 -3.62 13.31
N PHE A 18 -1.99 -3.40 13.78
CA PHE A 18 -2.54 -3.96 15.01
C PHE A 18 -3.83 -4.72 14.73
N GLY A 19 -4.03 -5.86 15.38
CA GLY A 19 -5.25 -6.66 15.28
C GLY A 19 -5.95 -6.80 16.62
N TYR A 20 -7.17 -6.26 16.73
CA TYR A 20 -7.98 -6.27 17.94
C TYR A 20 -9.17 -7.21 17.82
N ARG A 21 -9.48 -7.92 18.90
CA ARG A 21 -10.71 -8.70 18.99
C ARG A 21 -11.91 -7.77 19.07
N THR A 22 -12.93 -7.99 18.21
CA THR A 22 -14.17 -7.20 18.24
C THR A 22 -15.27 -7.81 19.09
N SER A 23 -15.13 -9.09 19.47
CA SER A 23 -16.04 -9.76 20.41
C SER A 23 -15.63 -9.51 21.86
N GLY A 24 -16.58 -9.37 22.76
CA GLY A 24 -16.35 -9.08 24.17
C GLY A 24 -16.79 -7.67 24.55
N ASP A 25 -16.10 -7.05 25.50
CA ASP A 25 -16.40 -5.67 25.93
C ASP A 25 -15.90 -4.66 24.87
N PRO A 26 -16.79 -3.93 24.19
CA PRO A 26 -16.39 -2.97 23.14
C PRO A 26 -15.61 -1.77 23.71
N LEU A 27 -15.68 -1.52 25.01
CA LEU A 27 -14.94 -0.44 25.66
C LEU A 27 -13.52 -0.87 26.06
N LYS A 28 -13.22 -2.18 25.95
CA LYS A 28 -11.93 -2.77 26.31
C LYS A 28 -11.49 -3.76 25.22
N PRO A 29 -11.21 -3.28 24.00
CA PRO A 29 -10.79 -4.16 22.92
C PRO A 29 -9.45 -4.84 23.28
N GLU A 30 -9.38 -6.15 23.07
CA GLU A 30 -8.19 -6.93 23.32
C GLU A 30 -7.25 -6.91 22.12
N LEU A 31 -6.03 -6.42 22.30
CA LEU A 31 -4.98 -6.48 21.29
C LEU A 31 -4.42 -7.91 21.23
N LEU A 32 -4.54 -8.54 20.04
CA LEU A 32 -4.11 -9.92 19.80
C LEU A 32 -2.89 -10.04 18.91
N PHE A 33 -2.75 -9.11 17.96
CA PHE A 33 -1.75 -9.17 16.90
C PHE A 33 -1.09 -7.81 16.73
N ARG A 34 0.21 -7.83 16.43
CA ARG A 34 0.99 -6.64 16.10
C ARG A 34 2.08 -6.99 15.09
N SER A 35 2.39 -6.08 14.17
CA SER A 35 3.57 -6.18 13.33
C SER A 35 4.84 -6.31 14.18
N ASP A 36 5.88 -6.89 13.62
CA ASP A 36 7.15 -7.10 14.32
C ASP A 36 7.73 -5.77 14.78
N GLU A 37 7.80 -5.58 16.09
CA GLU A 37 8.31 -4.37 16.73
C GLU A 37 9.76 -4.03 16.36
N ASN A 38 10.55 -5.06 15.98
CA ASN A 38 11.93 -4.85 15.53
C ASN A 38 12.02 -4.35 14.08
N VAL A 39 10.91 -4.31 13.36
CA VAL A 39 10.83 -3.86 11.97
C VAL A 39 10.08 -2.55 11.86
N THR A 40 9.00 -2.36 12.63
CA THR A 40 8.10 -1.20 12.51
C THR A 40 8.24 -0.18 13.64
N ASN A 41 8.93 -0.52 14.70
CA ASN A 41 9.19 0.40 15.83
C ASN A 41 10.70 0.50 16.05
N THR A 42 11.41 0.98 15.04
CA THR A 42 12.87 1.08 15.05
C THR A 42 13.37 2.33 15.79
N GLY A 43 12.47 3.06 16.41
CA GLY A 43 12.77 4.15 17.37
C GLY A 43 12.54 5.53 16.77
N ASN A 44 11.85 6.35 17.47
CA ASN A 44 11.78 7.81 17.57
C ASN A 44 11.97 8.71 16.34
N SER A 45 12.12 8.20 15.16
CA SER A 45 12.04 8.99 13.95
C SER A 45 10.58 9.38 13.77
N GLY A 46 10.23 10.52 14.32
CA GLY A 46 8.96 11.12 13.95
C GLY A 46 8.91 11.23 12.42
N PRO A 47 7.71 11.12 11.82
CA PRO A 47 7.55 11.21 10.39
C PRO A 47 8.22 12.49 9.86
N GLY A 48 9.15 12.33 8.92
CA GLY A 48 9.77 13.43 8.21
C GLY A 48 10.97 14.08 8.87
N VAL A 49 11.74 13.38 9.70
CA VAL A 49 13.08 13.82 10.09
C VAL A 49 14.06 13.45 8.98
N PRO A 50 14.43 14.36 8.07
CA PRO A 50 15.34 14.05 6.97
C PRO A 50 16.70 13.61 7.53
N GLY A 51 17.19 12.48 7.07
CA GLY A 51 18.53 12.01 7.38
C GLY A 51 18.64 11.15 8.63
N ASP A 52 17.56 10.72 9.21
CA ASP A 52 17.59 9.66 10.23
C ASP A 52 18.03 8.34 9.56
N ALA A 53 19.01 7.66 10.16
CA ALA A 53 19.51 6.38 9.70
C ALA A 53 18.42 5.27 9.71
N ASN A 54 17.32 5.52 10.40
CA ASN A 54 16.16 4.64 10.49
C ASN A 54 15.06 5.01 9.50
N ASP A 55 15.31 5.97 8.61
CA ASP A 55 14.38 6.41 7.56
C ASP A 55 14.24 5.33 6.47
N GLN A 56 13.70 4.20 6.86
CA GLN A 56 13.43 3.07 5.98
C GLN A 56 11.99 3.11 5.47
N PRO A 57 11.69 2.56 4.30
CA PRO A 57 10.32 2.49 3.74
C PRO A 57 9.31 1.80 4.64
N LEU A 58 9.75 1.13 5.69
CA LEU A 58 8.92 0.36 6.62
C LEU A 58 8.48 1.16 7.85
N ASP A 59 9.06 2.31 8.11
CA ASP A 59 8.94 3.00 9.40
C ASP A 59 8.00 4.19 9.36
N PHE A 60 7.50 4.58 8.19
CA PHE A 60 6.75 5.82 8.11
C PHE A 60 5.29 5.63 8.57
N LEU A 61 4.46 5.01 7.75
CA LEU A 61 3.04 4.86 8.05
C LEU A 61 2.47 3.61 7.38
N HIS A 62 2.11 2.61 8.15
CA HIS A 62 1.21 1.57 7.66
C HIS A 62 -0.17 2.20 7.44
N HIS A 63 -0.59 2.37 6.19
CA HIS A 63 -1.76 3.15 5.85
C HIS A 63 -3.02 2.30 5.68
N ASN A 64 -2.92 1.20 4.95
CA ASN A 64 -4.04 0.27 4.75
C ASN A 64 -3.58 -1.18 4.90
N SER A 65 -4.44 -2.02 5.48
CA SER A 65 -4.15 -3.45 5.64
C SER A 65 -5.36 -4.31 5.31
N ILE A 66 -5.12 -5.42 4.61
CA ILE A 66 -6.14 -6.43 4.32
C ILE A 66 -5.59 -7.80 4.68
N ARG A 67 -6.27 -8.52 5.58
CA ARG A 67 -6.02 -9.95 5.78
C ARG A 67 -6.55 -10.72 4.59
N THR A 68 -5.68 -11.42 3.89
CA THR A 68 -6.03 -12.11 2.67
C THR A 68 -6.57 -13.53 2.92
N SER A 69 -7.01 -14.19 1.87
CA SER A 69 -7.34 -15.63 1.90
C SER A 69 -6.12 -16.52 1.64
N LEU A 70 -4.93 -15.94 1.58
CA LEU A 70 -3.68 -16.66 1.34
C LEU A 70 -3.15 -17.26 2.63
N THR A 71 -2.68 -18.52 2.54
CA THR A 71 -1.89 -19.16 3.58
C THR A 71 -0.48 -19.41 3.04
N ALA A 72 0.51 -18.76 3.65
CA ALA A 72 1.89 -18.83 3.21
C ALA A 72 2.44 -20.26 3.33
N ARG A 73 3.27 -20.63 2.37
CA ARG A 73 4.10 -21.84 2.41
C ARG A 73 5.54 -21.44 2.69
N ARG A 74 6.34 -22.41 3.11
CA ARG A 74 7.77 -22.18 3.32
C ARG A 74 8.48 -21.68 2.06
N LYS A 75 8.02 -22.11 0.88
CA LYS A 75 8.51 -21.67 -0.44
C LYS A 75 7.36 -21.66 -1.45
N GLY A 76 7.41 -20.72 -2.39
CA GLY A 76 6.55 -20.63 -3.55
C GLY A 76 5.11 -20.19 -3.22
N LYS A 77 4.21 -20.44 -4.16
CA LYS A 77 2.83 -19.94 -4.10
C LYS A 77 2.09 -20.38 -2.84
N ALA A 78 1.40 -19.44 -2.22
CA ALA A 78 0.51 -19.67 -1.09
C ALA A 78 -0.65 -20.60 -1.45
N LYS A 79 -1.24 -21.23 -0.44
CA LYS A 79 -2.54 -21.87 -0.58
C LYS A 79 -3.61 -20.78 -0.52
N ILE A 80 -4.51 -20.78 -1.51
CA ILE A 80 -5.64 -19.83 -1.55
C ILE A 80 -6.85 -20.56 -0.99
N ALA A 81 -7.41 -20.10 0.12
CA ALA A 81 -8.70 -20.56 0.60
C ALA A 81 -9.79 -20.03 -0.36
N ARG A 82 -10.80 -20.84 -0.64
CA ARG A 82 -12.01 -20.37 -1.34
C ARG A 82 -12.72 -19.37 -0.41
N SER A 83 -12.47 -18.08 -0.60
CA SER A 83 -13.26 -17.03 0.02
C SER A 83 -14.37 -16.63 -0.93
N GLY A 84 -15.57 -16.41 -0.41
CA GLY A 84 -16.66 -15.76 -1.15
C GLY A 84 -16.26 -14.32 -1.52
N PRO A 85 -17.08 -13.63 -2.33
CA PRO A 85 -16.86 -12.23 -2.69
C PRO A 85 -16.80 -11.38 -1.42
N GLY A 86 -15.90 -10.40 -1.41
CA GLY A 86 -15.74 -9.44 -0.33
C GLY A 86 -14.29 -9.31 0.12
N GLN A 87 -14.01 -8.16 0.70
CA GLN A 87 -12.69 -7.86 1.26
C GLN A 87 -12.40 -8.77 2.44
N GLY A 88 -11.16 -9.19 2.53
CA GLY A 88 -10.63 -9.95 3.63
C GLY A 88 -10.87 -11.45 3.58
N GLY A 89 -9.92 -12.17 4.11
CA GLY A 89 -9.87 -13.62 4.24
C GLY A 89 -9.60 -14.04 5.67
N THR A 90 -9.33 -15.32 5.82
CA THR A 90 -8.93 -15.97 7.08
C THR A 90 -7.58 -16.65 6.95
N GLY A 91 -6.81 -16.31 5.92
CA GLY A 91 -5.45 -16.78 5.73
C GLY A 91 -4.48 -16.25 6.80
N ASP A 92 -3.23 -16.54 6.65
CA ASP A 92 -2.16 -16.03 7.51
C ASP A 92 -1.30 -14.95 6.84
N VAL A 93 -1.68 -14.52 5.63
CA VAL A 93 -0.98 -13.44 4.90
C VAL A 93 -1.79 -12.16 4.98
N MET A 94 -1.13 -11.10 5.44
CA MET A 94 -1.61 -9.72 5.36
C MET A 94 -0.97 -9.04 4.15
N ALA A 95 -1.75 -8.25 3.41
CA ALA A 95 -1.23 -7.22 2.53
C ALA A 95 -1.34 -5.88 3.26
N ILE A 96 -0.28 -5.08 3.22
CA ILE A 96 -0.20 -3.80 3.93
C ILE A 96 0.44 -2.79 2.99
N THR A 97 -0.11 -1.59 2.91
CA THR A 97 0.56 -0.46 2.26
C THR A 97 1.22 0.43 3.28
N GLU A 98 2.40 0.87 2.96
CA GLU A 98 3.05 1.98 3.64
C GLU A 98 2.88 3.21 2.77
N GLU A 99 2.39 4.29 3.37
CA GLU A 99 2.25 5.59 2.72
C GLU A 99 3.29 6.55 3.29
N ASP A 100 4.09 7.13 2.41
CA ASP A 100 4.99 8.23 2.74
C ASP A 100 4.65 9.45 1.89
N TYR A 101 4.13 10.48 2.53
CA TYR A 101 3.70 11.73 1.89
C TYR A 101 4.49 12.95 2.36
N LEU A 102 5.40 12.79 3.28
CA LEU A 102 6.18 13.89 3.83
C LEU A 102 7.45 14.15 3.04
N ARG A 103 8.00 13.09 2.44
CA ARG A 103 9.18 13.25 1.59
C ARG A 103 8.79 13.69 0.19
N PRO A 104 9.52 14.63 -0.36
CA PRO A 104 9.29 15.06 -1.73
C PRO A 104 9.75 14.01 -2.74
N GLY A 105 8.94 13.78 -3.73
CA GLY A 105 9.32 12.97 -4.87
C GLY A 105 9.16 11.47 -4.67
N CYS A 106 10.04 10.69 -5.29
CA CYS A 106 9.92 9.23 -5.36
C CYS A 106 10.97 8.48 -4.55
N ASP A 107 11.83 9.19 -3.83
CA ASP A 107 12.94 8.57 -3.12
C ASP A 107 12.46 7.93 -1.81
N GLY A 108 12.43 6.60 -1.80
CA GLY A 108 12.02 5.83 -0.63
C GLY A 108 10.53 5.91 -0.27
N GLN A 109 9.68 6.44 -1.14
CA GLN A 109 8.26 6.66 -0.84
C GLN A 109 7.38 5.47 -1.17
N GLY A 110 6.65 5.03 -0.17
CA GLY A 110 5.53 4.10 -0.31
C GLY A 110 5.92 2.69 -0.74
N SER A 111 5.24 1.73 -0.18
CA SER A 111 5.43 0.32 -0.53
C SER A 111 4.13 -0.48 -0.43
N LEU A 112 4.07 -1.61 -1.15
CA LEU A 112 3.19 -2.72 -0.83
C LEU A 112 4.01 -3.80 -0.13
N GLN A 113 3.53 -4.25 1.01
CA GLN A 113 4.19 -5.24 1.83
C GLN A 113 3.30 -6.46 2.01
N THR A 114 3.91 -7.62 2.11
CA THR A 114 3.25 -8.85 2.55
C THR A 114 3.84 -9.30 3.88
N TRP A 115 2.98 -9.62 4.81
CA TRP A 115 3.34 -10.04 6.15
C TRP A 115 2.67 -11.35 6.50
N GLN A 116 3.30 -12.18 7.32
CA GLN A 116 2.73 -13.44 7.80
C GLN A 116 2.35 -13.34 9.27
N ILE A 117 1.13 -13.71 9.60
CA ILE A 117 0.68 -13.95 10.97
C ILE A 117 1.35 -15.23 11.46
N THR A 118 2.33 -15.14 12.35
CA THR A 118 3.12 -16.28 12.84
C THR A 118 2.65 -16.75 14.21
N LYS A 119 3.31 -17.78 14.74
CA LYS A 119 3.16 -18.21 16.13
C LYS A 119 4.09 -17.45 17.08
N GLY A 120 5.04 -16.70 16.53
CA GLY A 120 5.94 -15.83 17.28
C GLY A 120 5.19 -14.75 18.06
N ARG A 121 5.85 -14.17 19.05
CA ARG A 121 5.28 -13.11 19.87
C ARG A 121 6.23 -11.93 19.94
N ASN A 122 5.65 -10.74 20.06
CA ASN A 122 6.31 -9.51 20.43
C ASN A 122 6.57 -9.46 21.95
N SER A 123 7.32 -8.48 22.41
CA SER A 123 7.66 -8.31 23.82
C SER A 123 6.42 -8.10 24.73
N ASP A 124 5.36 -7.51 24.18
CA ASP A 124 4.06 -7.29 24.82
C ASP A 124 3.16 -8.54 24.86
N GLY A 125 3.64 -9.67 24.34
CA GLY A 125 2.91 -10.93 24.28
C GLY A 125 1.95 -11.09 23.10
N THR A 126 1.74 -10.06 22.28
CA THR A 126 0.91 -10.15 21.07
C THR A 126 1.50 -11.10 20.04
N ARG A 127 0.65 -11.71 19.20
CA ARG A 127 1.13 -12.53 18.08
C ARG A 127 1.77 -11.65 17.02
N LYS A 128 2.95 -12.07 16.59
CA LYS A 128 3.79 -11.34 15.65
C LYS A 128 3.32 -11.50 14.21
N LEU A 129 3.27 -10.38 13.46
CA LEU A 129 3.31 -10.38 12.02
C LEU A 129 4.76 -10.23 11.58
N GLU A 130 5.26 -11.12 10.75
CA GLU A 130 6.62 -11.08 10.19
C GLU A 130 6.57 -10.65 8.72
N LEU A 131 7.44 -9.71 8.36
CA LEU A 131 7.59 -9.25 6.98
C LEU A 131 8.05 -10.40 6.08
N LEU A 132 7.38 -10.59 4.94
CA LEU A 132 7.74 -11.60 3.93
C LEU A 132 8.42 -10.98 2.72
N ASP A 133 7.89 -9.88 2.23
CA ASP A 133 8.40 -9.16 1.05
C ASP A 133 7.86 -7.73 1.01
N LEU A 134 8.61 -6.87 0.33
CA LEU A 134 8.28 -5.48 0.08
C LEU A 134 8.46 -5.19 -1.41
N TRP A 135 7.52 -4.46 -1.98
CA TRP A 135 7.60 -4.00 -3.37
C TRP A 135 7.34 -2.50 -3.45
N THR A 136 8.12 -1.83 -4.25
CA THR A 136 7.94 -0.42 -4.63
C THR A 136 7.98 -0.30 -6.15
N THR A 137 7.63 0.86 -6.71
CA THR A 137 7.62 1.06 -8.15
C THR A 137 9.02 1.20 -8.70
N GLU A 138 9.18 0.93 -10.00
CA GLU A 138 10.44 1.12 -10.72
C GLU A 138 10.91 2.58 -10.68
N LEU A 139 9.98 3.53 -10.57
CA LEU A 139 10.32 4.94 -10.47
C LEU A 139 10.93 5.28 -9.12
N ASN A 140 10.39 4.73 -8.03
CA ASN A 140 10.96 4.86 -6.69
C ASN A 140 12.40 4.31 -6.69
N GLU A 141 12.58 3.09 -7.20
CA GLU A 141 13.88 2.44 -7.27
C GLU A 141 14.88 3.26 -8.13
N LEU A 142 14.43 3.71 -9.31
CA LEU A 142 15.27 4.49 -10.21
C LEU A 142 15.72 5.82 -9.59
N MET A 143 14.83 6.49 -8.85
CA MET A 143 15.12 7.78 -8.25
C MET A 143 16.03 7.64 -7.04
N SER A 144 15.82 6.62 -6.20
CA SER A 144 16.72 6.29 -5.09
C SER A 144 18.16 6.08 -5.58
N LEU A 145 18.36 5.32 -6.66
CA LEU A 145 19.67 5.08 -7.26
C LEU A 145 20.36 6.35 -7.79
N ARG A 146 19.58 7.40 -8.10
CA ARG A 146 20.11 8.63 -8.70
C ARG A 146 20.22 9.80 -7.73
N GLY A 147 19.72 9.64 -6.51
CA GLY A 147 19.65 10.71 -5.52
C GLY A 147 18.87 11.93 -6.04
N ARG A 148 17.91 11.72 -6.92
CA ARG A 148 17.09 12.78 -7.51
C ARG A 148 15.66 12.31 -7.65
N SER A 149 14.78 13.05 -7.06
CA SER A 149 13.35 12.86 -7.21
C SER A 149 12.75 14.05 -7.98
N PRO A 150 11.87 13.81 -8.97
CA PRO A 150 11.08 14.89 -9.54
C PRO A 150 10.21 15.48 -8.44
N ALA A 151 10.44 16.73 -8.14
CA ALA A 151 9.81 17.45 -7.03
C ALA A 151 8.29 17.57 -7.13
N THR A 152 7.71 17.18 -8.26
CA THR A 152 6.29 17.35 -8.56
C THR A 152 5.51 16.05 -8.57
N VAL A 153 6.17 14.90 -8.43
CA VAL A 153 5.54 13.56 -8.51
C VAL A 153 5.40 12.96 -7.12
N ASN A 154 4.19 12.65 -6.73
CA ASN A 154 3.92 11.85 -5.53
C ASN A 154 3.98 10.36 -5.90
N CYS A 155 4.96 9.68 -5.38
CA CYS A 155 5.22 8.26 -5.68
C CYS A 155 4.73 7.30 -4.61
N SER A 156 3.96 7.77 -3.65
CA SER A 156 3.53 6.93 -2.54
C SER A 156 2.39 5.97 -2.92
N ALA A 157 2.34 4.84 -2.23
CA ALA A 157 1.21 3.91 -2.26
C ALA A 157 0.06 4.45 -1.39
N HIS A 158 -1.18 4.11 -1.75
CA HIS A 158 -2.34 4.48 -0.95
C HIS A 158 -3.31 3.31 -0.81
N TRP A 159 -4.60 3.46 -1.13
CA TRP A 159 -5.59 2.40 -0.93
C TRP A 159 -5.52 1.31 -2.00
N PHE A 160 -5.81 0.08 -1.58
CA PHE A 160 -5.81 -1.08 -2.45
C PHE A 160 -6.95 -2.06 -2.14
N ASP A 161 -7.18 -2.98 -3.05
CA ASP A 161 -8.04 -4.16 -2.85
C ASP A 161 -7.31 -5.43 -3.30
N VAL A 162 -7.72 -6.58 -2.74
CA VAL A 162 -7.10 -7.89 -3.01
C VAL A 162 -8.14 -8.90 -3.42
N ASP A 163 -7.92 -9.56 -4.55
CA ASP A 163 -8.71 -10.72 -4.96
C ASP A 163 -7.82 -11.91 -5.35
N ARG A 164 -7.89 -13.00 -4.61
CA ARG A 164 -7.20 -14.27 -4.91
C ARG A 164 -5.70 -14.10 -5.23
N GLY A 165 -5.02 -13.25 -4.48
CA GLY A 165 -3.58 -12.99 -4.65
C GLY A 165 -3.23 -12.01 -5.75
N LEU A 166 -4.19 -11.32 -6.35
CA LEU A 166 -3.98 -10.15 -7.18
C LEU A 166 -4.39 -8.91 -6.39
N VAL A 167 -3.50 -7.94 -6.31
CA VAL A 167 -3.72 -6.62 -5.72
C VAL A 167 -3.99 -5.62 -6.83
N ALA A 168 -5.01 -4.78 -6.65
CA ALA A 168 -5.20 -3.54 -7.39
C ALA A 168 -4.88 -2.38 -6.44
N GLN A 169 -3.86 -1.60 -6.77
CA GLN A 169 -3.25 -0.61 -5.88
C GLN A 169 -3.29 0.79 -6.50
N GLY A 170 -3.89 1.76 -5.80
CA GLY A 170 -3.69 3.18 -6.12
C GLY A 170 -2.29 3.63 -5.70
N TRP A 171 -1.57 4.23 -6.64
CA TRP A 171 -0.19 4.70 -6.42
C TRP A 171 -0.03 6.14 -6.90
N TYR A 172 -0.74 7.03 -6.26
CA TYR A 172 -0.80 8.46 -6.57
C TYR A 172 -0.50 8.81 -8.04
N ASP A 173 0.52 9.61 -8.32
CA ASP A 173 0.85 10.08 -9.68
C ASP A 173 1.47 9.00 -10.57
N GLN A 174 1.60 7.79 -10.07
CA GLN A 174 2.05 6.64 -10.86
C GLN A 174 0.89 5.72 -11.30
N GLY A 175 -0.33 6.08 -11.01
CA GLY A 175 -1.51 5.39 -11.51
C GLY A 175 -1.96 4.19 -10.68
N VAL A 176 -2.58 3.22 -11.33
CA VAL A 176 -3.00 1.96 -10.72
C VAL A 176 -1.97 0.87 -11.02
N ARG A 177 -1.53 0.16 -9.99
CA ARG A 177 -0.60 -0.97 -10.09
C ARG A 177 -1.31 -2.28 -9.83
N PHE A 178 -1.03 -3.29 -10.64
CA PHE A 178 -1.53 -4.65 -10.44
C PHE A 178 -0.39 -5.56 -10.01
N LEU A 179 -0.49 -6.10 -8.80
CA LEU A 179 0.59 -6.86 -8.16
C LEU A 179 0.14 -8.29 -7.85
N ASP A 180 0.91 -9.26 -8.30
CA ASP A 180 0.73 -10.68 -7.95
C ASP A 180 1.45 -10.99 -6.64
N ILE A 181 0.68 -11.26 -5.60
CA ILE A 181 1.15 -11.71 -4.28
C ILE A 181 0.82 -13.19 -4.03
N SER A 182 0.52 -13.96 -5.08
CA SER A 182 0.23 -15.40 -4.93
C SER A 182 1.41 -16.18 -4.37
N ASP A 183 2.64 -15.71 -4.57
CA ASP A 183 3.81 -16.03 -3.75
C ASP A 183 4.12 -14.81 -2.88
N PRO A 184 3.71 -14.84 -1.60
CA PRO A 184 3.83 -13.65 -0.76
C PRO A 184 5.28 -13.32 -0.35
N ARG A 185 6.24 -14.15 -0.75
CA ARG A 185 7.69 -13.90 -0.60
C ARG A 185 8.32 -13.35 -1.87
N LYS A 186 7.49 -13.04 -2.88
CA LYS A 186 7.95 -12.51 -4.16
C LYS A 186 6.84 -11.73 -4.86
N ILE A 187 6.60 -10.52 -4.40
CA ILE A 187 5.65 -9.60 -5.02
C ILE A 187 6.12 -9.24 -6.43
N ARG A 188 5.20 -9.25 -7.40
CA ARG A 188 5.53 -8.93 -8.78
C ARG A 188 4.47 -8.06 -9.42
N GLN A 189 4.87 -6.99 -10.07
CA GLN A 189 3.96 -6.23 -10.92
C GLN A 189 3.60 -7.07 -12.17
N VAL A 190 2.31 -7.18 -12.45
CA VAL A 190 1.77 -7.92 -13.60
C VAL A 190 0.97 -7.03 -14.54
N GLY A 191 0.77 -5.78 -14.17
CA GLY A 191 0.13 -4.77 -15.01
C GLY A 191 0.16 -3.41 -14.33
N TYR A 192 -0.12 -2.39 -15.12
CA TYR A 192 -0.30 -1.04 -14.63
C TYR A 192 -1.22 -0.24 -15.57
N TYR A 193 -1.81 0.81 -15.02
CA TYR A 193 -2.52 1.84 -15.76
C TYR A 193 -2.07 3.19 -15.23
N ALA A 194 -1.54 4.02 -16.08
CA ALA A 194 -1.02 5.33 -15.71
C ALA A 194 -1.54 6.39 -16.68
N THR A 195 -1.99 7.50 -16.12
CA THR A 195 -2.40 8.72 -16.81
C THR A 195 -1.67 9.91 -16.17
N ALA A 196 -2.07 11.12 -16.52
CA ALA A 196 -1.63 12.33 -15.83
C ALA A 196 -2.36 12.56 -14.49
N GLY A 197 -3.24 11.64 -14.08
CA GLY A 197 -4.00 11.71 -12.83
C GLY A 197 -3.23 11.22 -11.62
N SER A 198 -3.82 11.42 -10.43
CA SER A 198 -3.29 11.01 -9.14
C SER A 198 -4.24 10.00 -8.50
N PHE A 199 -3.87 8.72 -8.54
CA PHE A 199 -4.74 7.61 -8.14
C PHE A 199 -4.66 7.32 -6.64
N TRP A 200 -5.73 7.63 -5.97
CA TRP A 200 -5.85 7.48 -4.52
C TRP A 200 -6.24 6.06 -4.09
N ALA A 201 -6.99 5.36 -4.93
CA ALA A 201 -7.44 4.00 -4.62
C ALA A 201 -7.68 3.17 -5.88
N ALA A 202 -7.67 1.85 -5.72
CA ALA A 202 -8.15 0.93 -6.73
C ALA A 202 -8.92 -0.23 -6.10
N TYR A 203 -10.11 -0.55 -6.63
CA TYR A 203 -11.02 -1.56 -6.08
C TYR A 203 -11.57 -2.47 -7.17
N PHE A 204 -11.58 -3.77 -6.90
CA PHE A 204 -12.30 -4.72 -7.75
C PHE A 204 -13.81 -4.49 -7.65
N ALA A 205 -14.49 -4.42 -8.79
CA ALA A 205 -15.94 -4.27 -8.82
C ALA A 205 -16.62 -5.43 -8.08
N PRO A 206 -17.37 -5.18 -7.01
CA PRO A 206 -17.98 -6.25 -6.21
C PRO A 206 -19.06 -7.02 -6.99
N SER A 207 -19.69 -6.39 -7.97
CA SER A 207 -20.71 -6.98 -8.85
C SER A 207 -20.14 -7.81 -10.00
N ASP A 208 -18.84 -7.77 -10.26
CA ASP A 208 -18.20 -8.58 -11.30
C ASP A 208 -17.75 -9.94 -10.73
N PRO A 209 -18.44 -11.05 -11.09
CA PRO A 209 -18.09 -12.38 -10.58
C PRO A 209 -16.72 -12.88 -11.07
N LYS A 210 -16.22 -12.36 -12.18
CA LYS A 210 -14.89 -12.68 -12.70
C LYS A 210 -13.78 -11.89 -12.04
N ARG A 211 -14.14 -10.77 -11.40
CA ARG A 211 -13.19 -9.84 -10.78
C ARG A 211 -12.14 -9.34 -11.80
N GLU A 212 -12.62 -9.01 -13.00
CA GLU A 212 -11.82 -8.45 -14.10
C GLU A 212 -11.99 -6.94 -14.19
N VAL A 213 -13.05 -6.39 -13.60
CA VAL A 213 -13.30 -4.94 -13.58
C VAL A 213 -12.73 -4.33 -12.30
N VAL A 214 -11.97 -3.26 -12.48
CA VAL A 214 -11.36 -2.47 -11.39
C VAL A 214 -11.72 -1.01 -11.57
N TYR A 215 -12.12 -0.37 -10.48
CA TYR A 215 -12.32 1.06 -10.39
C TYR A 215 -11.06 1.72 -9.86
N GLY A 216 -10.43 2.57 -10.66
CA GLY A 216 -9.36 3.46 -10.24
C GLY A 216 -9.93 4.79 -9.82
N ILE A 217 -9.63 5.25 -8.61
CA ILE A 217 -10.11 6.53 -8.09
C ILE A 217 -9.03 7.58 -8.29
N ASP A 218 -9.24 8.45 -9.27
CA ASP A 218 -8.37 9.59 -9.57
C ASP A 218 -8.88 10.83 -8.82
N THR A 219 -8.03 11.46 -8.04
CA THR A 219 -8.38 12.65 -7.24
C THR A 219 -8.75 13.87 -8.09
N ALA A 220 -8.33 13.90 -9.34
CA ALA A 220 -8.59 15.00 -10.27
C ALA A 220 -9.60 14.64 -11.38
N GLY A 221 -9.58 13.37 -11.84
CA GLY A 221 -10.35 12.90 -12.98
C GLY A 221 -11.62 12.13 -12.62
N GLY A 222 -11.81 11.75 -11.36
CA GLY A 222 -12.98 10.98 -10.90
C GLY A 222 -12.71 9.47 -10.87
N ILE A 223 -13.45 8.67 -11.65
CA ILE A 223 -13.36 7.22 -11.62
C ILE A 223 -13.03 6.69 -13.01
N ASP A 224 -11.91 5.97 -13.11
CA ASP A 224 -11.58 5.18 -14.28
C ASP A 224 -12.06 3.74 -14.12
N VAL A 225 -12.70 3.21 -15.17
CA VAL A 225 -13.16 1.82 -15.21
C VAL A 225 -12.19 0.99 -16.04
N LEU A 226 -11.44 0.14 -15.36
CA LEU A 226 -10.41 -0.68 -15.98
C LEU A 226 -10.89 -2.11 -16.14
N ARG A 227 -10.54 -2.76 -17.25
CA ARG A 227 -10.70 -4.20 -17.42
C ARG A 227 -9.33 -4.86 -17.48
N ILE A 228 -9.12 -5.87 -16.64
CA ILE A 228 -7.89 -6.64 -16.58
C ILE A 228 -8.09 -8.04 -17.17
N ASP A 229 -7.09 -8.53 -17.87
CA ASP A 229 -7.03 -9.93 -18.31
C ASP A 229 -6.28 -10.75 -17.27
N ARG A 230 -7.00 -11.64 -16.59
CA ARG A 230 -6.43 -12.53 -15.56
C ARG A 230 -5.91 -13.86 -16.11
N SER A 231 -5.77 -13.99 -17.41
CA SER A 231 -5.19 -15.19 -18.02
C SER A 231 -3.72 -15.36 -17.61
N ARG A 232 -3.25 -16.62 -17.56
CA ARG A 232 -1.83 -16.89 -17.26
C ARG A 232 -0.86 -16.23 -18.24
N LYS A 233 -1.32 -15.95 -19.45
CA LYS A 233 -0.49 -15.32 -20.50
C LYS A 233 -0.25 -13.86 -20.22
N SER A 234 -1.27 -13.13 -19.76
CA SER A 234 -1.18 -11.70 -19.44
C SER A 234 -0.61 -11.43 -18.04
N MET A 235 -0.72 -12.38 -17.12
CA MET A 235 -0.18 -12.27 -15.76
C MET A 235 1.34 -12.50 -15.70
N ARG A 236 2.08 -11.90 -16.64
CA ARG A 236 3.54 -11.86 -16.61
C ARG A 236 4.02 -10.63 -15.89
N THR A 237 5.24 -10.69 -15.38
CA THR A 237 5.87 -9.49 -14.79
C THR A 237 5.99 -8.39 -15.85
N VAL A 238 5.51 -7.20 -15.50
CA VAL A 238 5.50 -6.01 -16.36
C VAL A 238 6.10 -4.85 -15.59
N GLN A 239 6.97 -4.09 -16.24
CA GLN A 239 7.52 -2.86 -15.70
C GLN A 239 6.96 -1.67 -16.47
N ALA A 240 6.63 -0.60 -15.74
CA ALA A 240 6.27 0.65 -16.39
C ALA A 240 7.49 1.24 -17.12
N PRO A 241 7.28 1.90 -18.27
CA PRO A 241 8.39 2.48 -19.01
C PRO A 241 9.00 3.65 -18.22
N THR A 242 10.24 3.47 -17.79
CA THR A 242 11.05 4.54 -17.14
C THR A 242 11.97 5.25 -18.14
N LYS A 243 11.94 4.82 -19.41
CA LYS A 243 12.77 5.37 -20.47
C LYS A 243 12.41 6.84 -20.74
N GLY A 244 13.33 7.73 -20.53
CA GLY A 244 13.12 9.18 -20.72
C GLY A 244 12.98 9.95 -19.42
N LEU A 245 12.42 9.38 -18.34
CA LEU A 245 12.33 10.03 -17.03
C LEU A 245 13.71 10.39 -16.48
N ALA A 246 14.70 9.58 -16.80
CA ALA A 246 16.09 9.80 -16.45
C ALA A 246 16.72 11.07 -17.04
N LYS A 247 16.07 11.68 -18.04
CA LYS A 247 16.55 12.88 -18.75
C LYS A 247 15.76 14.13 -18.38
N ALA A 248 14.67 13.99 -17.62
CA ALA A 248 13.92 15.15 -17.16
C ALA A 248 14.82 16.02 -16.26
N PRO A 249 14.86 17.36 -16.48
CA PRO A 249 15.55 18.23 -15.55
C PRO A 249 14.93 18.09 -14.17
N ALA A 250 15.77 18.02 -13.15
CA ALA A 250 15.29 18.09 -11.77
C ALA A 250 14.71 19.49 -11.56
N GLU A 251 13.40 19.61 -11.56
CA GLU A 251 12.77 20.83 -11.09
C GLU A 251 13.06 21.00 -9.60
N ARG A 252 13.35 22.22 -9.18
CA ARG A 252 13.53 22.51 -7.76
C ARG A 252 12.23 22.22 -7.04
N TYR A 253 12.25 21.25 -6.16
CA TYR A 253 11.19 21.03 -5.19
C TYR A 253 11.28 22.13 -4.13
N GLU A 254 10.23 22.90 -4.04
CA GLU A 254 9.99 23.73 -2.88
C GLU A 254 9.28 22.82 -1.86
N PRO A 255 9.87 22.53 -0.69
CA PRO A 255 9.20 21.74 0.35
C PRO A 255 7.87 22.41 0.63
N SER A 256 6.83 21.75 0.23
CA SER A 256 5.54 22.40 0.30
C SER A 256 4.99 22.25 1.71
N GLN A 257 5.22 23.23 2.52
CA GLN A 257 4.19 23.64 3.48
C GLN A 257 2.79 23.77 2.81
N LYS A 258 2.71 23.58 1.49
CA LYS A 258 1.53 23.62 0.64
C LYS A 258 0.70 22.33 0.66
N TYR A 259 1.26 21.20 1.01
CA TYR A 259 0.53 19.92 1.08
C TYR A 259 0.29 19.59 2.55
N GLY A 260 -0.52 20.40 3.22
CA GLY A 260 -1.03 19.99 4.53
C GLY A 260 -1.79 18.69 4.39
N MET A 261 -1.54 17.76 5.29
CA MET A 261 -2.14 16.45 5.49
C MET A 261 -2.78 15.83 4.26
N VAL A 262 -2.12 14.85 3.70
CA VAL A 262 -2.51 14.15 2.47
C VAL A 262 -3.79 13.33 2.64
N CYS A 263 -4.14 12.94 3.83
CA CYS A 263 -5.46 12.34 4.12
C CYS A 263 -6.61 13.38 4.18
N SER A 264 -6.38 14.61 3.77
CA SER A 264 -7.47 15.58 3.57
C SER A 264 -8.35 15.15 2.40
N LEU A 265 -9.67 15.27 2.59
CA LEU A 265 -10.65 14.97 1.54
C LEU A 265 -10.26 15.65 0.22
N PRO A 266 -10.43 14.98 -0.93
CA PRO A 266 -10.03 15.49 -2.25
C PRO A 266 -10.45 16.93 -2.54
N GLY A 267 -11.61 17.35 -2.05
CA GLY A 267 -12.11 18.72 -2.20
C GLY A 267 -11.25 19.81 -1.54
N GLN A 268 -10.53 19.51 -0.47
CA GLN A 268 -9.69 20.52 0.20
C GLN A 268 -8.39 20.81 -0.57
N GLN A 269 -7.87 19.83 -1.29
CA GLN A 269 -6.70 20.04 -2.16
C GLN A 269 -7.06 20.85 -3.40
N LEU A 270 -8.22 20.59 -4.00
CA LEU A 270 -8.74 21.38 -5.12
C LEU A 270 -8.97 22.83 -4.76
N LEU A 271 -9.57 23.13 -3.60
CA LEU A 271 -9.77 24.49 -3.11
C LEU A 271 -8.44 25.24 -2.87
N ARG A 272 -7.39 24.55 -2.39
CA ARG A 272 -6.07 25.17 -2.23
C ARG A 272 -5.37 25.43 -3.56
N ARG A 273 -5.50 24.55 -4.55
CA ARG A 273 -4.96 24.75 -5.90
C ARG A 273 -5.67 25.88 -6.65
N SER A 274 -6.95 26.09 -6.41
CA SER A 274 -7.73 27.17 -7.03
C SER A 274 -7.56 28.55 -6.37
N GLY A 275 -6.77 28.64 -5.29
CA GLY A 275 -6.58 29.91 -4.59
C GLY A 275 -7.79 30.45 -3.82
N ILE A 276 -8.84 29.66 -3.72
CA ILE A 276 -10.04 30.01 -2.95
C ILE A 276 -9.71 29.87 -1.47
N LYS A 277 -9.66 31.00 -0.77
CA LYS A 277 -9.57 31.05 0.69
C LYS A 277 -10.95 30.84 1.28
N ASN A 278 -11.07 29.94 2.26
CA ASN A 278 -12.25 29.89 3.12
C ASN A 278 -12.35 31.14 3.98
#